data_264c96dcfb9cd48b23e314c667994761
#
_entry.id   264c96dcfb9cd48b23e314c667994761
#
_cell.length_a   1.000
_cell.length_b   1.000
_cell.length_c   1.000
_cell.angle_alpha   90.00
_cell.angle_beta   90.00
_cell.angle_gamma   90.00
#
_symmetry.space_group_name_H-M   'P 1'
#
loop_
_entity.id
_entity.type
_entity.pdbx_description
1 polymer ?
#
loop_
_entity_poly.entity_id
_entity_poly.type
_entity_poly.pdbx_seq_one_letter_code
_entity_poly.pdbx_strand_id
1 'polypeptide(L)'
;EIAQCLVGSEMCIRDRKYSTKLSDTIHILIFIALGDDEQLSSTKIAESIKTNPAYVRQLMATLKNAGIVVNTQGHANAALAKSADKINMYDIYRAVEGDKPLLHLDTDTNPDCGIGINIQFAIGDFYHEIQNMVNEKMKSITLQDIIDRYYFKIRKVKNL
;
A
#
# COMPACT_ATOMS: atom_id res chain seq x y z
N GLU A 1 25.49 6.14 33.87
CA GLU A 1 24.00 6.04 33.97
C GLU A 1 23.23 6.82 32.88
N ILE A 2 23.91 7.47 31.93
CA ILE A 2 23.25 8.26 30.85
C ILE A 2 23.11 7.44 29.54
N ALA A 3 23.75 6.29 29.41
CA ALA A 3 23.75 5.50 28.17
C ALA A 3 22.50 4.62 27.96
N GLN A 4 21.66 4.43 28.96
CA GLN A 4 20.46 3.55 28.88
C GLN A 4 19.21 4.26 28.35
N CYS A 5 19.14 5.59 28.38
CA CYS A 5 18.00 6.35 27.84
C CYS A 5 17.99 6.52 26.31
N LEU A 6 19.12 6.31 25.62
CA LEU A 6 19.21 6.49 24.16
C LEU A 6 18.74 5.27 23.36
N VAL A 7 18.73 4.07 23.95
CA VAL A 7 18.30 2.84 23.28
C VAL A 7 16.77 2.78 23.11
N GLY A 8 16.02 3.42 24.01
CA GLY A 8 14.54 3.47 23.92
C GLY A 8 14.02 4.44 22.85
N SER A 9 14.76 5.49 22.53
CA SER A 9 14.33 6.51 21.55
C SER A 9 14.49 6.06 20.09
N GLU A 10 15.49 5.22 19.81
CA GLU A 10 15.67 4.69 18.44
C GLU A 10 14.61 3.64 18.06
N MET A 11 14.11 2.87 19.03
CA MET A 11 13.03 1.91 18.78
C MET A 11 11.70 2.59 18.50
N CYS A 12 11.41 3.72 19.13
CA CYS A 12 10.20 4.52 18.87
C CYS A 12 10.21 5.23 17.51
N ILE A 13 11.38 5.54 16.95
CA ILE A 13 11.49 6.19 15.64
C ILE A 13 11.34 5.19 14.49
N ARG A 14 11.72 3.92 14.70
CA ARG A 14 11.58 2.85 13.70
C ARG A 14 10.12 2.44 13.43
N ASP A 15 9.24 2.53 14.41
CA ASP A 15 7.83 2.13 14.27
C ASP A 15 6.95 3.17 13.57
N ARG A 16 7.45 4.38 13.30
CA ARG A 16 6.73 5.45 12.58
C ARG A 16 7.00 5.48 11.07
N LYS A 17 7.61 4.47 10.48
CA LYS A 17 7.71 4.39 9.02
C LYS A 17 6.32 4.12 8.45
N TYR A 18 5.80 5.10 7.71
CA TYR A 18 4.62 4.87 6.88
C TYR A 18 4.86 3.66 5.96
N SER A 19 3.89 2.79 5.87
CA SER A 19 3.98 1.63 5.00
C SER A 19 4.08 2.07 3.53
N THR A 20 5.06 1.55 2.81
CA THR A 20 5.19 1.74 1.35
C THR A 20 4.51 0.63 0.57
N LYS A 21 3.93 -0.39 1.25
CA LYS A 21 3.37 -1.59 0.62
C LYS A 21 2.36 -1.28 -0.48
N LEU A 22 1.45 -0.33 -0.24
CA LEU A 22 0.47 0.08 -1.24
C LEU A 22 1.14 0.64 -2.49
N SER A 23 2.12 1.54 -2.33
CA SER A 23 2.87 2.14 -3.44
C SER A 23 3.64 1.08 -4.23
N ASP A 24 4.38 0.21 -3.53
CA ASP A 24 5.16 -0.86 -4.13
C ASP A 24 4.25 -1.86 -4.87
N THR A 25 3.09 -2.15 -4.30
CA THR A 25 2.11 -3.05 -4.90
C THR A 25 1.49 -2.46 -6.18
N ILE A 26 1.13 -1.19 -6.17
CA ILE A 26 0.65 -0.49 -7.37
C ILE A 26 1.74 -0.51 -8.44
N HIS A 27 3.00 -0.28 -8.08
CA HIS A 27 4.12 -0.37 -9.00
C HIS A 27 4.23 -1.77 -9.64
N ILE A 28 4.13 -2.84 -8.85
CA ILE A 28 4.09 -4.22 -9.34
C ILE A 28 2.93 -4.43 -10.33
N LEU A 29 1.73 -3.96 -10.00
CA LEU A 29 0.55 -4.10 -10.87
C LEU A 29 0.71 -3.34 -12.20
N ILE A 30 1.37 -2.18 -12.19
CA ILE A 30 1.72 -1.44 -13.41
C ILE A 30 2.70 -2.25 -14.26
N PHE A 31 3.72 -2.88 -13.65
CA PHE A 31 4.62 -3.79 -14.37
C PHE A 31 3.86 -4.96 -15.02
N ILE A 32 2.92 -5.57 -14.30
CA ILE A 32 2.08 -6.66 -14.82
C ILE A 32 1.18 -6.19 -15.97
N ALA A 33 0.65 -4.96 -15.87
CA ALA A 33 -0.27 -4.42 -16.87
C ALA A 33 0.42 -3.93 -18.16
N LEU A 34 1.66 -3.45 -18.06
CA LEU A 34 2.35 -2.75 -19.14
C LEU A 34 3.66 -3.43 -19.56
N GLY A 35 4.19 -4.34 -18.75
CA GLY A 35 5.49 -4.98 -19.00
C GLY A 35 5.40 -6.11 -20.02
N ASP A 36 6.49 -6.29 -20.75
CA ASP A 36 6.71 -7.48 -21.59
C ASP A 36 7.10 -8.68 -20.72
N ASP A 37 6.87 -9.90 -21.22
CA ASP A 37 7.15 -11.16 -20.51
C ASP A 37 8.56 -11.24 -19.91
N GLU A 38 9.56 -10.68 -20.58
CA GLU A 38 10.94 -10.64 -20.09
C GLU A 38 11.15 -9.73 -18.88
N GLN A 39 10.26 -8.78 -18.65
CA GLN A 39 10.35 -7.79 -17.56
C GLN A 39 9.60 -8.23 -16.30
N LEU A 40 8.75 -9.23 -16.37
CA LEU A 40 7.86 -9.67 -15.28
C LEU A 40 8.55 -10.54 -14.23
N SER A 41 9.87 -10.68 -14.23
CA SER A 41 10.58 -11.41 -13.18
C SER A 41 10.60 -10.60 -11.86
N SER A 42 10.44 -11.32 -10.74
CA SER A 42 10.51 -10.70 -9.41
C SER A 42 11.84 -9.96 -9.14
N THR A 43 12.92 -10.35 -9.83
CA THR A 43 14.23 -9.69 -9.73
C THR A 43 14.20 -8.33 -10.42
N LYS A 44 13.72 -8.26 -11.67
CA LYS A 44 13.62 -6.99 -12.42
C LYS A 44 12.65 -5.99 -11.77
N ILE A 45 11.51 -6.49 -11.28
CA ILE A 45 10.56 -5.66 -10.53
C ILE A 45 11.22 -5.13 -9.24
N ALA A 46 11.96 -5.98 -8.51
CA ALA A 46 12.65 -5.59 -7.28
C ALA A 46 13.73 -4.53 -7.53
N GLU A 47 14.47 -4.63 -8.64
CA GLU A 47 15.42 -3.61 -9.07
C GLU A 47 14.75 -2.26 -9.30
N SER A 48 13.61 -2.24 -9.98
CA SER A 48 12.85 -1.02 -10.26
C SER A 48 12.32 -0.34 -8.98
N ILE A 49 11.83 -1.13 -8.01
CA ILE A 49 11.32 -0.63 -6.73
C ILE A 49 12.47 -0.35 -5.73
N LYS A 50 13.69 -0.78 -6.03
CA LYS A 50 14.86 -0.76 -5.12
C LYS A 50 14.62 -1.55 -3.84
N THR A 51 14.11 -2.78 -3.99
CA THR A 51 13.83 -3.72 -2.89
C THR A 51 14.43 -5.10 -3.18
N ASN A 52 14.10 -6.09 -2.36
CA ASN A 52 14.56 -7.46 -2.59
C ASN A 52 13.49 -8.31 -3.31
N PRO A 53 13.91 -9.32 -4.14
CA PRO A 53 12.97 -10.17 -4.85
C PRO A 53 12.05 -11.00 -3.96
N ALA A 54 12.46 -11.31 -2.73
CA ALA A 54 11.61 -12.06 -1.79
C ALA A 54 10.40 -11.23 -1.34
N TYR A 55 10.60 -9.94 -1.10
CA TYR A 55 9.52 -9.02 -0.79
C TYR A 55 8.53 -8.88 -1.96
N VAL A 56 9.02 -8.74 -3.19
CA VAL A 56 8.16 -8.72 -4.39
C VAL A 56 7.33 -10.00 -4.49
N ARG A 57 7.95 -11.18 -4.31
CA ARG A 57 7.22 -12.46 -4.30
C ARG A 57 6.16 -12.53 -3.20
N GLN A 58 6.41 -11.96 -2.03
CA GLN A 58 5.44 -11.89 -0.95
C GLN A 58 4.24 -11.02 -1.34
N LEU A 59 4.46 -9.84 -1.91
CA LEU A 59 3.38 -8.96 -2.39
C LEU A 59 2.58 -9.63 -3.52
N MET A 60 3.27 -10.30 -4.47
CA MET A 60 2.62 -11.06 -5.54
C MET A 60 1.74 -12.19 -5.00
N ALA A 61 2.20 -12.93 -3.99
CA ALA A 61 1.39 -13.96 -3.33
C ALA A 61 0.15 -13.37 -2.65
N THR A 62 0.30 -12.22 -2.01
CA THR A 62 -0.83 -11.49 -1.39
C THR A 62 -1.86 -11.06 -2.44
N LEU A 63 -1.42 -10.48 -3.56
CA LEU A 63 -2.30 -10.09 -4.67
C LEU A 63 -3.01 -11.28 -5.32
N LYS A 64 -2.32 -12.42 -5.43
CA LYS A 64 -2.91 -13.66 -5.93
C LYS A 64 -4.00 -14.19 -4.99
N ASN A 65 -3.74 -14.21 -3.69
CA ASN A 65 -4.72 -14.62 -2.68
C ASN A 65 -5.95 -13.71 -2.66
N ALA A 66 -5.77 -12.42 -2.96
CA ALA A 66 -6.86 -11.46 -3.09
C ALA A 66 -7.60 -11.53 -4.46
N GLY A 67 -7.18 -12.40 -5.39
CA GLY A 67 -7.80 -12.53 -6.71
C GLY A 67 -7.59 -11.30 -7.62
N ILE A 68 -6.55 -10.51 -7.37
CA ILE A 68 -6.18 -9.35 -8.21
C ILE A 68 -5.24 -9.78 -9.33
N VAL A 69 -4.38 -10.77 -9.06
CA VAL A 69 -3.39 -11.32 -9.99
C VAL A 69 -3.61 -12.84 -10.12
N VAL A 70 -3.39 -13.37 -11.32
CA VAL A 70 -3.39 -14.81 -11.62
C VAL A 70 -2.09 -15.22 -12.29
N ASN A 71 -1.74 -16.51 -12.21
CA ASN A 71 -0.66 -17.06 -13.02
C ASN A 71 -1.20 -17.43 -14.39
N THR A 72 -0.51 -17.06 -15.44
CA THR A 72 -0.84 -17.50 -16.80
C THR A 72 -0.43 -18.95 -16.96
N GLN A 73 -1.35 -19.80 -17.42
CA GLN A 73 -1.12 -21.22 -17.59
C GLN A 73 -0.04 -21.44 -18.68
N GLY A 74 1.04 -22.15 -18.34
CA GLY A 74 2.16 -22.41 -19.26
C GLY A 74 3.26 -21.36 -19.30
N HIS A 75 3.13 -20.25 -18.62
CA HIS A 75 4.17 -19.22 -18.46
C HIS A 75 4.40 -18.90 -16.99
N ALA A 76 5.65 -18.60 -16.62
CA ALA A 76 6.00 -18.17 -15.25
C ALA A 76 5.47 -16.76 -14.93
N ASN A 77 4.71 -16.16 -15.83
CA ASN A 77 4.30 -14.76 -15.80
C ASN A 77 2.96 -14.58 -15.13
N ALA A 78 2.86 -13.51 -14.34
CA ALA A 78 1.64 -13.07 -13.71
C ALA A 78 0.82 -12.19 -14.67
N ALA A 79 -0.51 -12.30 -14.59
CA ALA A 79 -1.44 -11.44 -15.31
C ALA A 79 -2.48 -10.85 -14.34
N LEU A 80 -3.08 -9.73 -14.71
CA LEU A 80 -4.22 -9.19 -13.95
C LEU A 80 -5.42 -10.17 -14.06
N ALA A 81 -6.06 -10.46 -12.94
CA ALA A 81 -7.24 -11.32 -12.90
C ALA A 81 -8.49 -10.67 -13.51
N LYS A 82 -8.51 -9.35 -13.59
CA LYS A 82 -9.58 -8.51 -14.14
C LYS A 82 -8.95 -7.37 -14.94
N SER A 83 -9.74 -6.75 -15.82
CA SER A 83 -9.30 -5.53 -16.51
C SER A 83 -8.98 -4.40 -15.51
N ALA A 84 -7.99 -3.56 -15.85
CA ALA A 84 -7.47 -2.52 -14.94
C ALA A 84 -8.52 -1.51 -14.48
N ASP A 85 -9.58 -1.28 -15.28
CA ASP A 85 -10.74 -0.45 -14.93
C ASP A 85 -11.64 -1.04 -13.83
N LYS A 86 -11.51 -2.36 -13.56
CA LYS A 86 -12.28 -3.09 -12.53
C LYS A 86 -11.46 -3.38 -11.27
N ILE A 87 -10.23 -2.93 -11.21
CA ILE A 87 -9.36 -3.03 -10.02
C ILE A 87 -9.23 -1.62 -9.45
N ASN A 88 -9.79 -1.38 -8.27
CA ASN A 88 -9.71 -0.08 -7.63
C ASN A 88 -8.61 -0.04 -6.56
N MET A 89 -8.16 1.15 -6.18
CA MET A 89 -7.10 1.36 -5.21
C MET A 89 -7.48 0.81 -3.82
N TYR A 90 -8.76 0.80 -3.46
CA TYR A 90 -9.22 0.26 -2.18
C TYR A 90 -9.03 -1.25 -2.09
N ASP A 91 -9.34 -2.00 -3.16
CA ASP A 91 -9.13 -3.45 -3.20
C ASP A 91 -7.64 -3.79 -3.06
N ILE A 92 -6.76 -3.01 -3.71
CA ILE A 92 -5.32 -3.16 -3.58
C ILE A 92 -4.86 -2.87 -2.15
N TYR A 93 -5.33 -1.76 -1.56
CA TYR A 93 -5.03 -1.37 -0.18
C TYR A 93 -5.43 -2.47 0.81
N ARG A 94 -6.66 -2.95 0.71
CA ARG A 94 -7.19 -4.03 1.55
C ARG A 94 -6.39 -5.32 1.44
N ALA A 95 -5.94 -5.66 0.24
CA ALA A 95 -5.12 -6.85 0.01
C ALA A 95 -3.79 -6.81 0.78
N VAL A 96 -3.12 -5.65 0.87
CA VAL A 96 -1.75 -5.56 1.41
C VAL A 96 -1.66 -5.01 2.83
N GLU A 97 -2.61 -4.19 3.26
CA GLU A 97 -2.65 -3.61 4.62
C GLU A 97 -3.72 -4.26 5.50
N GLY A 98 -4.66 -4.99 4.91
CA GLY A 98 -5.78 -5.60 5.63
C GLY A 98 -6.79 -4.55 6.11
N ASP A 99 -7.34 -4.79 7.31
CA ASP A 99 -8.35 -3.94 7.94
C ASP A 99 -7.74 -2.81 8.80
N LYS A 100 -6.43 -2.58 8.69
CA LYS A 100 -5.77 -1.58 9.53
C LYS A 100 -6.21 -0.18 9.13
N PRO A 101 -6.70 0.63 10.08
CA PRO A 101 -7.05 2.01 9.78
C PRO A 101 -5.78 2.83 9.51
N LEU A 102 -5.91 3.91 8.73
CA LEU A 102 -4.82 4.85 8.46
C LEU A 102 -4.45 5.68 9.69
N LEU A 103 -5.46 6.04 10.49
CA LEU A 103 -5.30 6.80 11.71
C LEU A 103 -5.51 5.86 12.90
N HIS A 104 -4.62 5.94 13.88
CA HIS A 104 -4.66 5.10 15.08
C HIS A 104 -4.88 6.00 16.30
N LEU A 105 -5.81 5.58 17.16
CA LEU A 105 -5.98 6.17 18.47
C LEU A 105 -4.86 5.69 19.40
N ASP A 106 -4.46 6.56 20.33
CA ASP A 106 -3.64 6.15 21.44
C ASP A 106 -4.54 5.41 22.44
N THR A 107 -4.27 4.12 22.63
CA THR A 107 -5.01 3.26 23.56
C THR A 107 -4.36 3.20 24.94
N ASP A 108 -3.15 3.75 25.10
CA ASP A 108 -2.39 3.76 26.35
C ASP A 108 -2.58 5.11 27.09
N THR A 109 -3.83 5.45 27.39
CA THR A 109 -4.19 6.66 28.13
C THR A 109 -4.47 6.34 29.59
N ASN A 110 -4.20 7.29 30.49
CA ASN A 110 -4.46 7.12 31.92
C ASN A 110 -5.99 6.91 32.18
N PRO A 111 -6.40 5.74 32.69
CA PRO A 111 -7.80 5.43 32.94
C PRO A 111 -8.47 6.29 34.01
N ASP A 112 -7.67 6.90 34.91
CA ASP A 112 -8.16 7.77 35.98
C ASP A 112 -8.36 9.23 35.52
N CYS A 113 -7.92 9.55 34.27
CA CYS A 113 -8.09 10.88 33.70
C CYS A 113 -9.35 10.95 32.85
N GLY A 114 -10.41 11.54 33.37
CA GLY A 114 -11.69 11.65 32.65
C GLY A 114 -11.57 12.41 31.31
N ILE A 115 -10.67 13.38 31.18
CA ILE A 115 -10.39 14.04 29.91
C ILE A 115 -9.66 13.09 28.97
N GLY A 116 -8.66 12.35 29.43
CA GLY A 116 -7.86 11.44 28.63
C GLY A 116 -8.69 10.35 27.94
N ILE A 117 -9.63 9.74 28.66
CA ILE A 117 -10.55 8.74 28.11
C ILE A 117 -11.53 9.37 27.13
N ASN A 118 -12.20 10.46 27.52
CA ASN A 118 -13.25 11.06 26.71
C ASN A 118 -12.74 11.69 25.41
N ILE A 119 -11.51 12.25 25.42
CA ILE A 119 -10.93 12.82 24.21
C ILE A 119 -10.65 11.75 23.15
N GLN A 120 -10.28 10.53 23.55
CA GLN A 120 -10.07 9.44 22.61
C GLN A 120 -11.36 9.01 21.91
N PHE A 121 -12.49 8.98 22.63
CA PHE A 121 -13.80 8.73 22.03
C PHE A 121 -14.17 9.83 21.01
N ALA A 122 -13.99 11.11 21.39
CA ALA A 122 -14.30 12.24 20.51
C ALA A 122 -13.42 12.25 19.24
N ILE A 123 -12.12 11.95 19.37
CA ILE A 123 -11.20 11.82 18.23
C ILE A 123 -11.57 10.61 17.37
N GLY A 124 -12.01 9.51 18.00
CA GLY A 124 -12.40 8.28 17.31
C GLY A 124 -13.48 8.49 16.26
N ASP A 125 -14.48 9.31 16.56
CA ASP A 125 -15.56 9.64 15.64
C ASP A 125 -15.02 10.34 14.38
N PHE A 126 -14.16 11.33 14.55
CA PHE A 126 -13.51 12.02 13.42
C PHE A 126 -12.56 11.10 12.63
N TYR A 127 -11.81 10.24 13.30
CA TYR A 127 -10.92 9.29 12.62
C TYR A 127 -11.73 8.28 11.78
N HIS A 128 -12.88 7.85 12.27
CA HIS A 128 -13.78 6.98 11.53
C HIS A 128 -14.37 7.68 10.29
N GLU A 129 -14.79 8.94 10.43
CA GLU A 129 -15.29 9.75 9.31
C GLU A 129 -14.21 9.94 8.24
N ILE A 130 -12.99 10.33 8.64
CA ILE A 130 -11.85 10.48 7.72
C ILE A 130 -11.54 9.16 7.02
N GLN A 131 -11.51 8.05 7.77
CA GLN A 131 -11.26 6.72 7.19
C GLN A 131 -12.30 6.37 6.12
N ASN A 132 -13.57 6.65 6.37
CA ASN A 132 -14.64 6.39 5.41
C ASN A 132 -14.48 7.25 4.15
N MET A 133 -14.18 8.54 4.30
CA MET A 133 -13.92 9.42 3.15
C MET A 133 -12.73 8.93 2.30
N VAL A 134 -11.66 8.50 2.94
CA VAL A 134 -10.48 7.95 2.24
C VAL A 134 -10.82 6.64 1.54
N ASN A 135 -11.56 5.74 2.18
CA ASN A 135 -11.99 4.48 1.60
C ASN A 135 -12.83 4.72 0.33
N GLU A 136 -13.82 5.62 0.39
CA GLU A 136 -14.65 5.98 -0.76
C GLU A 136 -13.81 6.61 -1.90
N LYS A 137 -12.86 7.47 -1.54
CA LYS A 137 -11.94 8.02 -2.54
C LYS A 137 -11.08 6.95 -3.19
N MET A 138 -10.54 6.00 -2.42
CA MET A 138 -9.78 4.88 -2.98
C MET A 138 -10.62 3.98 -3.89
N LYS A 139 -11.89 3.75 -3.57
CA LYS A 139 -12.83 2.99 -4.43
C LYS A 139 -13.08 3.68 -5.77
N SER A 140 -13.05 5.01 -5.79
CA SER A 140 -13.26 5.80 -7.01
C SER A 140 -12.04 5.91 -7.92
N ILE A 141 -10.88 5.40 -7.53
CA ILE A 141 -9.63 5.43 -8.30
C ILE A 141 -9.33 4.01 -8.78
N THR A 142 -9.32 3.80 -10.08
CA THR A 142 -9.00 2.51 -10.69
C THR A 142 -7.51 2.38 -11.03
N LEU A 143 -7.04 1.17 -11.25
CA LEU A 143 -5.70 0.92 -11.78
C LEU A 143 -5.54 1.56 -13.16
N GLN A 144 -6.61 1.58 -13.98
CA GLN A 144 -6.61 2.25 -15.28
C GLN A 144 -6.37 3.76 -15.15
N ASP A 145 -7.01 4.43 -14.19
CA ASP A 145 -6.79 5.87 -13.94
C ASP A 145 -5.31 6.16 -13.61
N ILE A 146 -4.66 5.24 -12.89
CA ILE A 146 -3.23 5.38 -12.55
C ILE A 146 -2.38 5.18 -13.80
N ILE A 147 -2.68 4.19 -14.64
CA ILE A 147 -2.02 3.94 -15.93
C ILE A 147 -2.15 5.16 -16.84
N ASP A 148 -3.35 5.71 -16.99
CA ASP A 148 -3.62 6.87 -17.82
C ASP A 148 -2.84 8.11 -17.33
N ARG A 149 -2.79 8.29 -16.02
CA ARG A 149 -2.01 9.35 -15.37
C ARG A 149 -0.51 9.18 -15.58
N TYR A 150 -0.02 7.95 -15.55
CA TYR A 150 1.37 7.60 -15.86
C TYR A 150 1.73 8.01 -17.30
N TYR A 151 0.92 7.62 -18.29
CA TYR A 151 1.15 8.01 -19.69
C TYR A 151 1.06 9.52 -19.91
N PHE A 152 0.11 10.20 -19.28
CA PHE A 152 0.02 11.65 -19.33
C PHE A 152 1.30 12.34 -18.82
N LYS A 153 1.85 11.85 -17.70
CA LYS A 153 3.10 12.41 -17.13
C LYS A 153 4.30 12.19 -18.06
N ILE A 154 4.46 10.99 -18.64
CA ILE A 154 5.55 10.71 -19.58
C ILE A 154 5.50 11.60 -20.82
N ARG A 155 4.32 11.78 -21.43
CA ARG A 155 4.17 12.65 -22.61
C ARG A 155 4.56 14.09 -22.29
N LYS A 156 4.23 14.57 -21.10
CA LYS A 156 4.58 15.92 -20.68
C LYS A 156 6.10 16.12 -20.48
N VAL A 157 6.80 15.08 -20.02
CA VAL A 157 8.26 15.10 -19.85
C VAL A 157 8.99 15.02 -21.19
N LYS A 158 8.46 14.29 -22.19
CA LYS A 158 9.08 14.16 -23.52
C LYS A 158 8.89 15.41 -24.39
N ASN A 159 7.99 16.32 -24.01
CA ASN A 159 7.70 17.59 -24.71
C ASN A 159 8.38 18.79 -24.03
N LEU A 160 9.28 18.57 -23.07
CA LEU A 160 10.21 19.52 -22.47
C LEU A 160 11.64 19.28 -22.98
#